data_a38af3a5876536372a69259b2daf8e1c
#
_entry.id   a38af3a5876536372a69259b2daf8e1c
#
_cell.length_a   1.000
_cell.length_b   1.000
_cell.length_c   1.000
_cell.angle_alpha   90.00
_cell.angle_beta   90.00
_cell.angle_gamma   90.00
#
_symmetry.space_group_name_H-M   'P 1'
#
loop_
_entity.id
_entity.type
_entity.pdbx_description
1 polymer ?
#
loop_
_entity_poly.entity_id
_entity_poly.type
_entity_poly.pdbx_seq_one_letter_code
_entity_poly.pdbx_strand_id
1 'polypeptide(L)'
;MLELENVVFRYSRRAEPVLRGVSLTLNDGEIGILLGKNGAGKTTLFQCILGLAAPESGSIRFDGEDLLKMPRRERAKLVAYVPQHIHFGALSVFDSILLGRVSRFGMQPGRGDIKAAEHILAEMHLEPLANRSAEALSGGEKQKIAIARALVQEPRLLIFDEPTGNLDIANEELIIDEAKKAARQRGVAILSSLHDLNQALCLGDKFFLLRDGAVRYAGNESVLTSEVIGDIFDIKSRIITVDGKKVILGGKYYEES
;
A
#
# COMPACT_ATOMS: atom_id res chain seq x y z
N MET A 1 14.14 -1.17 7.09
CA MET A 1 13.18 -2.14 7.66
C MET A 1 12.10 -1.41 8.44
N LEU A 2 10.81 -1.69 8.20
CA LEU A 2 9.66 -1.20 8.98
C LEU A 2 9.37 -2.14 10.15
N GLU A 3 9.20 -1.59 11.35
CA GLU A 3 8.90 -2.33 12.57
C GLU A 3 7.75 -1.66 13.32
N LEU A 4 6.71 -2.42 13.59
CA LEU A 4 5.61 -2.05 14.47
C LEU A 4 5.61 -2.97 15.68
N GLU A 5 5.50 -2.39 16.87
CA GLU A 5 5.46 -3.15 18.13
C GLU A 5 4.26 -2.71 18.98
N ASN A 6 3.33 -3.64 19.19
CA ASN A 6 2.17 -3.47 20.07
C ASN A 6 1.39 -2.18 19.85
N VAL A 7 1.14 -1.80 18.58
CA VAL A 7 0.42 -0.57 18.23
C VAL A 7 -1.05 -0.68 18.62
N VAL A 8 -1.49 0.21 19.50
CA VAL A 8 -2.89 0.32 19.97
C VAL A 8 -3.44 1.68 19.54
N PHE A 9 -4.64 1.69 18.94
CA PHE A 9 -5.29 2.93 18.52
C PHE A 9 -6.81 2.87 18.73
N ARG A 10 -7.40 3.98 19.14
CA ARG A 10 -8.83 4.25 19.14
C ARG A 10 -9.12 5.68 18.68
N TYR A 11 -10.27 5.89 18.05
CA TYR A 11 -10.68 7.22 17.55
C TYR A 11 -11.11 8.18 18.67
N SER A 12 -11.55 7.67 19.81
CA SER A 12 -11.86 8.46 20.99
C SER A 12 -11.64 7.66 22.27
N ARG A 13 -11.43 8.34 23.39
CA ARG A 13 -11.19 7.69 24.70
C ARG A 13 -12.29 6.74 25.15
N ARG A 14 -13.53 6.92 24.66
CA ARG A 14 -14.70 6.08 25.00
C ARG A 14 -14.97 4.99 23.95
N ALA A 15 -14.31 5.05 22.79
CA ALA A 15 -14.50 4.04 21.76
C ALA A 15 -13.66 2.80 22.05
N GLU A 16 -14.13 1.65 21.56
CA GLU A 16 -13.31 0.44 21.55
C GLU A 16 -12.05 0.63 20.68
N PRO A 17 -10.92 0.00 21.06
CA PRO A 17 -9.73 0.04 20.25
C PRO A 17 -9.97 -0.57 18.87
N VAL A 18 -9.58 0.16 17.82
CA VAL A 18 -9.58 -0.33 16.44
C VAL A 18 -8.32 -1.14 16.16
N LEU A 19 -7.18 -0.72 16.73
CA LEU A 19 -5.94 -1.51 16.72
C LEU A 19 -5.67 -1.99 18.14
N ARG A 20 -5.39 -3.29 18.28
CA ARG A 20 -5.31 -3.98 19.58
C ARG A 20 -3.95 -4.69 19.73
N GLY A 21 -2.86 -3.91 19.66
CA GLY A 21 -1.51 -4.46 19.81
C GLY A 21 -0.95 -5.02 18.50
N VAL A 22 -1.10 -4.28 17.40
CA VAL A 22 -0.56 -4.69 16.10
C VAL A 22 0.96 -4.68 16.14
N SER A 23 1.56 -5.83 15.78
CA SER A 23 3.00 -5.98 15.60
C SER A 23 3.29 -6.61 14.23
N LEU A 24 4.22 -6.04 13.49
CA LEU A 24 4.70 -6.59 12.22
C LEU A 24 6.10 -6.05 11.88
N THR A 25 6.80 -6.77 11.02
CA THR A 25 8.09 -6.36 10.47
C THR A 25 8.10 -6.54 8.96
N LEU A 26 8.68 -5.59 8.23
CA LEU A 26 8.82 -5.63 6.78
C LEU A 26 10.21 -5.14 6.38
N ASN A 27 10.92 -5.92 5.59
CA ASN A 27 12.27 -5.59 5.15
C ASN A 27 12.26 -4.66 3.93
N ASP A 28 13.41 -4.02 3.67
CA ASP A 28 13.62 -3.25 2.46
C ASP A 28 13.51 -4.17 1.23
N GLY A 29 12.87 -3.71 0.18
CA GLY A 29 12.61 -4.49 -1.04
C GLY A 29 11.58 -5.62 -0.89
N GLU A 30 10.97 -5.78 0.28
CA GLU A 30 9.92 -6.77 0.55
C GLU A 30 8.53 -6.15 0.33
N ILE A 31 7.60 -6.94 -0.20
CA ILE A 31 6.20 -6.57 -0.38
C ILE A 31 5.37 -7.30 0.67
N GLY A 32 4.90 -6.55 1.67
CA GLY A 32 3.98 -7.02 2.69
C GLY A 32 2.53 -6.77 2.30
N ILE A 33 1.68 -7.79 2.41
CA ILE A 33 0.26 -7.67 2.14
C ILE A 33 -0.54 -7.74 3.44
N LEU A 34 -1.34 -6.71 3.67
CA LEU A 34 -2.24 -6.61 4.81
C LEU A 34 -3.63 -7.10 4.39
N LEU A 35 -4.03 -8.27 4.85
CA LEU A 35 -5.30 -8.91 4.56
C LEU A 35 -6.24 -8.86 5.76
N GLY A 36 -7.54 -8.83 5.52
CA GLY A 36 -8.57 -8.83 6.55
C GLY A 36 -9.87 -8.22 6.07
N LYS A 37 -10.95 -8.48 6.78
CA LYS A 37 -12.29 -7.95 6.47
C LYS A 37 -12.32 -6.43 6.48
N ASN A 38 -13.37 -5.85 5.90
CA ASN A 38 -13.67 -4.43 6.05
C ASN A 38 -13.87 -4.11 7.54
N GLY A 39 -13.27 -3.00 7.99
CA GLY A 39 -13.30 -2.63 9.41
C GLY A 39 -12.26 -3.33 10.29
N ALA A 40 -11.42 -4.23 9.79
CA ALA A 40 -10.37 -4.89 10.57
C ALA A 40 -9.25 -3.94 11.07
N GLY A 41 -9.21 -2.71 10.56
CA GLY A 41 -8.23 -1.69 10.98
C GLY A 41 -7.10 -1.40 9.98
N LYS A 42 -7.16 -1.93 8.75
CA LYS A 42 -6.10 -1.76 7.72
C LYS A 42 -5.76 -0.29 7.45
N THR A 43 -6.73 0.50 7.01
CA THR A 43 -6.56 1.94 6.75
C THR A 43 -6.16 2.71 8.01
N THR A 44 -6.69 2.33 9.18
CA THR A 44 -6.29 2.93 10.46
C THR A 44 -4.81 2.67 10.77
N LEU A 45 -4.31 1.47 10.49
CA LEU A 45 -2.90 1.15 10.64
C LEU A 45 -2.03 2.00 9.71
N PHE A 46 -2.44 2.16 8.45
CA PHE A 46 -1.75 3.06 7.51
C PHE A 46 -1.74 4.50 8.00
N GLN A 47 -2.85 5.01 8.53
CA GLN A 47 -2.91 6.34 9.12
C GLN A 47 -1.95 6.51 10.29
N CYS A 48 -1.78 5.48 11.13
CA CYS A 48 -0.80 5.49 12.21
C CYS A 48 0.65 5.54 11.67
N ILE A 49 0.99 4.71 10.67
CA ILE A 49 2.33 4.71 10.05
C ILE A 49 2.63 6.06 9.40
N LEU A 50 1.65 6.66 8.71
CA LEU A 50 1.75 7.98 8.11
C LEU A 50 1.81 9.11 9.15
N GLY A 51 1.51 8.83 10.43
CA GLY A 51 1.39 9.81 11.50
C GLY A 51 0.25 10.79 11.31
N LEU A 52 -0.80 10.36 10.60
CA LEU A 52 -2.09 11.05 10.50
C LEU A 52 -2.97 10.76 11.70
N ALA A 53 -2.78 9.60 12.33
CA ALA A 53 -3.40 9.18 13.57
C ALA A 53 -2.31 8.81 14.59
N ALA A 54 -2.41 9.32 15.82
CA ALA A 54 -1.46 9.03 16.88
C ALA A 54 -1.91 7.80 17.67
N PRO A 55 -1.17 6.69 17.71
CA PRO A 55 -1.49 5.54 18.54
C PRO A 55 -1.43 5.88 20.03
N GLU A 56 -2.22 5.18 20.86
CA GLU A 56 -2.20 5.33 22.31
C GLU A 56 -0.96 4.72 22.93
N SER A 57 -0.49 3.63 22.36
CA SER A 57 0.70 2.89 22.80
C SER A 57 1.32 2.11 21.64
N GLY A 58 2.51 1.59 21.90
CA GLY A 58 3.33 0.89 20.93
C GLY A 58 4.33 1.81 20.23
N SER A 59 5.08 1.26 19.30
CA SER A 59 6.06 2.00 18.52
C SER A 59 5.95 1.68 17.03
N ILE A 60 6.29 2.67 16.19
CA ILE A 60 6.37 2.53 14.73
C ILE A 60 7.72 3.09 14.33
N ARG A 61 8.61 2.21 13.86
CA ARG A 61 9.99 2.57 13.49
C ARG A 61 10.28 2.21 12.04
N PHE A 62 11.13 2.99 11.43
CA PHE A 62 11.76 2.66 10.16
C PHE A 62 13.28 2.82 10.30
N ASP A 63 14.03 1.75 10.06
CA ASP A 63 15.49 1.67 10.31
C ASP A 63 15.90 2.11 11.73
N GLY A 64 15.10 1.73 12.71
CA GLY A 64 15.32 2.10 14.12
C GLY A 64 14.84 3.50 14.50
N GLU A 65 14.53 4.38 13.54
CA GLU A 65 14.01 5.73 13.81
C GLU A 65 12.48 5.72 14.04
N ASP A 66 12.03 6.39 15.10
CA ASP A 66 10.61 6.49 15.45
C ASP A 66 9.89 7.44 14.49
N LEU A 67 9.04 6.88 13.61
CA LEU A 67 8.28 7.65 12.63
C LEU A 67 7.32 8.66 13.27
N LEU A 68 6.83 8.39 14.48
CA LEU A 68 5.87 9.28 15.15
C LEU A 68 6.54 10.54 15.70
N LYS A 69 7.82 10.43 16.08
CA LYS A 69 8.63 11.57 16.56
C LYS A 69 9.32 12.33 15.43
N MET A 70 9.40 11.72 14.25
CA MET A 70 10.01 12.34 13.07
C MET A 70 9.20 13.56 12.61
N PRO A 71 9.85 14.73 12.28
CA PRO A 71 9.16 15.85 11.68
C PRO A 71 8.38 15.45 10.43
N ARG A 72 7.17 16.02 10.26
CA ARG A 72 6.27 15.65 9.14
C ARG A 72 6.95 15.69 7.77
N ARG A 73 7.79 16.71 7.54
CA ARG A 73 8.51 16.88 6.28
C ARG A 73 9.54 15.77 6.04
N GLU A 74 10.27 15.36 7.07
CA GLU A 74 11.25 14.28 6.96
C GLU A 74 10.55 12.93 6.77
N ARG A 75 9.49 12.66 7.52
CA ARG A 75 8.65 11.48 7.32
C ARG A 75 8.06 11.45 5.91
N ALA A 76 7.60 12.59 5.38
CA ALA A 76 7.08 12.69 4.01
C ALA A 76 8.16 12.50 2.91
N LYS A 77 9.44 12.53 3.21
CA LYS A 77 10.52 12.11 2.28
C LYS A 77 10.74 10.60 2.29
N LEU A 78 10.42 9.96 3.41
CA LEU A 78 10.67 8.55 3.66
C LEU A 78 9.49 7.68 3.25
N VAL A 79 8.27 8.11 3.57
CA VAL A 79 7.02 7.33 3.38
C VAL A 79 6.16 8.00 2.33
N ALA A 80 5.85 7.26 1.25
CA ALA A 80 4.84 7.66 0.26
C ALA A 80 3.55 6.87 0.46
N TYR A 81 2.43 7.43 0.02
CA TYR A 81 1.11 6.85 0.16
C TYR A 81 0.29 6.98 -1.10
N VAL A 82 -0.28 5.88 -1.54
CA VAL A 82 -1.29 5.82 -2.61
C VAL A 82 -2.62 5.42 -1.97
N PRO A 83 -3.57 6.35 -1.86
CA PRO A 83 -4.87 6.10 -1.25
C PRO A 83 -5.80 5.31 -2.18
N GLN A 84 -6.82 4.68 -1.62
CA GLN A 84 -7.87 3.98 -2.35
C GLN A 84 -8.64 4.90 -3.31
N HIS A 85 -8.96 6.12 -2.85
CA HIS A 85 -9.65 7.13 -3.65
C HIS A 85 -8.71 8.27 -4.01
N ILE A 86 -8.57 8.52 -5.31
CA ILE A 86 -7.61 9.49 -5.83
C ILE A 86 -8.37 10.67 -6.43
N HIS A 87 -8.02 11.87 -5.96
CA HIS A 87 -8.48 13.14 -6.50
C HIS A 87 -7.28 14.03 -6.81
N PHE A 88 -7.22 14.54 -8.02
CA PHE A 88 -6.14 15.42 -8.46
C PHE A 88 -6.54 16.89 -8.53
N GLY A 89 -7.85 17.19 -8.48
CA GLY A 89 -8.37 18.54 -8.69
C GLY A 89 -8.09 19.04 -10.12
N ALA A 90 -7.79 20.32 -10.25
CA ALA A 90 -7.57 20.97 -11.54
C ALA A 90 -6.11 20.90 -12.03
N LEU A 91 -5.30 19.98 -11.51
CA LEU A 91 -3.90 19.89 -11.87
C LEU A 91 -3.70 19.12 -13.19
N SER A 92 -2.63 19.49 -13.92
CA SER A 92 -2.13 18.65 -15.01
C SER A 92 -1.51 17.35 -14.47
N VAL A 93 -1.30 16.36 -15.34
CA VAL A 93 -0.58 15.13 -14.97
C VAL A 93 0.82 15.47 -14.47
N PHE A 94 1.54 16.35 -15.19
CA PHE A 94 2.87 16.77 -14.79
C PHE A 94 2.88 17.43 -13.39
N ASP A 95 1.99 18.40 -13.16
CA ASP A 95 1.92 19.08 -11.87
C ASP A 95 1.53 18.14 -10.74
N SER A 96 0.63 17.19 -11.02
CA SER A 96 0.20 16.17 -10.06
C SER A 96 1.37 15.28 -9.63
N ILE A 97 2.23 14.89 -10.56
CA ILE A 97 3.44 14.11 -10.26
C ILE A 97 4.46 14.98 -9.52
N LEU A 98 4.74 16.20 -10.01
CA LEU A 98 5.68 17.13 -9.39
C LEU A 98 5.34 17.43 -7.93
N LEU A 99 4.06 17.50 -7.57
CA LEU A 99 3.61 17.63 -6.18
C LEU A 99 4.09 16.49 -5.26
N GLY A 100 4.40 15.31 -5.78
CA GLY A 100 5.01 14.25 -5.01
C GLY A 100 6.34 14.67 -4.36
N ARG A 101 7.04 15.67 -4.93
CA ARG A 101 8.30 16.19 -4.40
C ARG A 101 8.16 17.36 -3.42
N VAL A 102 6.92 17.75 -3.04
CA VAL A 102 6.67 18.92 -2.18
C VAL A 102 7.44 18.88 -0.85
N SER A 103 7.73 17.68 -0.31
CA SER A 103 8.56 17.52 0.88
C SER A 103 10.04 17.84 0.65
N ARG A 104 10.50 17.83 -0.60
CA ARG A 104 11.91 17.99 -0.99
C ARG A 104 12.26 19.42 -1.42
N PHE A 105 11.35 20.13 -2.10
CA PHE A 105 11.63 21.51 -2.52
C PHE A 105 11.17 22.55 -1.50
N GLY A 106 11.73 23.78 -1.62
CA GLY A 106 11.39 24.92 -0.75
C GLY A 106 10.08 25.60 -1.13
N MET A 107 10.11 26.90 -1.46
CA MET A 107 8.93 27.65 -1.92
C MET A 107 8.51 27.29 -3.34
N GLN A 108 9.46 26.83 -4.17
CA GLN A 108 9.24 26.45 -5.56
C GLN A 108 10.08 25.21 -5.90
N PRO A 109 9.63 24.38 -6.86
CA PRO A 109 10.42 23.25 -7.34
C PRO A 109 11.68 23.73 -8.06
N GLY A 110 12.79 23.07 -7.78
CA GLY A 110 14.07 23.29 -8.45
C GLY A 110 14.19 22.49 -9.74
N ARG A 111 15.29 22.75 -10.50
CA ARG A 111 15.59 21.99 -11.74
C ARG A 111 15.68 20.48 -11.49
N GLY A 112 16.18 20.05 -10.33
CA GLY A 112 16.25 18.63 -9.97
C GLY A 112 14.88 17.98 -9.79
N ASP A 113 13.92 18.72 -9.23
CA ASP A 113 12.56 18.22 -9.01
C ASP A 113 11.80 18.07 -10.33
N ILE A 114 11.98 19.05 -11.25
CA ILE A 114 11.42 19.00 -12.60
C ILE A 114 11.97 17.79 -13.36
N LYS A 115 13.30 17.59 -13.37
CA LYS A 115 13.93 16.42 -14.02
C LYS A 115 13.46 15.10 -13.44
N ALA A 116 13.27 15.01 -12.13
CA ALA A 116 12.74 13.79 -11.49
C ALA A 116 11.30 13.52 -11.94
N ALA A 117 10.46 14.55 -12.07
CA ALA A 117 9.08 14.40 -12.57
C ALA A 117 9.08 13.99 -14.06
N GLU A 118 9.92 14.59 -14.89
CA GLU A 118 10.10 14.22 -16.31
C GLU A 118 10.57 12.76 -16.45
N HIS A 119 11.52 12.34 -15.61
CA HIS A 119 12.03 10.96 -15.61
C HIS A 119 10.93 9.94 -15.27
N ILE A 120 10.15 10.16 -14.22
CA ILE A 120 9.04 9.28 -13.85
C ILE A 120 7.94 9.27 -14.93
N LEU A 121 7.64 10.42 -15.54
CA LEU A 121 6.72 10.48 -16.68
C LEU A 121 7.15 9.57 -17.82
N ALA A 122 8.42 9.64 -18.20
CA ALA A 122 8.98 8.81 -19.26
C ALA A 122 8.99 7.33 -18.88
N GLU A 123 9.44 7.01 -17.66
CA GLU A 123 9.49 5.62 -17.17
C GLU A 123 8.11 4.95 -17.14
N MET A 124 7.07 5.71 -16.79
CA MET A 124 5.69 5.21 -16.74
C MET A 124 4.90 5.46 -18.04
N HIS A 125 5.55 5.90 -19.11
CA HIS A 125 4.91 6.20 -20.40
C HIS A 125 3.70 7.13 -20.28
N LEU A 126 3.85 8.22 -19.51
CA LEU A 126 2.82 9.23 -19.25
C LEU A 126 3.07 10.55 -20.02
N GLU A 127 4.16 10.67 -20.80
CA GLU A 127 4.51 11.90 -21.52
C GLU A 127 3.39 12.43 -22.42
N PRO A 128 2.64 11.57 -23.17
CA PRO A 128 1.54 12.05 -24.01
C PRO A 128 0.40 12.70 -23.23
N LEU A 129 0.33 12.41 -21.92
CA LEU A 129 -0.71 12.89 -21.03
C LEU A 129 -0.25 14.08 -20.18
N ALA A 130 1.02 14.47 -20.20
CA ALA A 130 1.65 15.40 -19.26
C ALA A 130 0.87 16.70 -19.03
N ASN A 131 0.34 17.29 -20.11
CA ASN A 131 -0.39 18.56 -20.09
C ASN A 131 -1.92 18.39 -19.96
N ARG A 132 -2.43 17.15 -19.88
CA ARG A 132 -3.87 16.91 -19.71
C ARG A 132 -4.26 17.08 -18.25
N SER A 133 -5.52 17.46 -18.01
CA SER A 133 -6.08 17.44 -16.65
C SER A 133 -6.08 16.00 -16.11
N ALA A 134 -5.41 15.76 -14.98
CA ALA A 134 -5.37 14.46 -14.34
C ALA A 134 -6.77 13.96 -13.91
N GLU A 135 -7.68 14.90 -13.58
CA GLU A 135 -9.06 14.55 -13.18
C GLU A 135 -9.92 14.04 -14.34
N ALA A 136 -9.58 14.39 -15.59
CA ALA A 136 -10.33 14.00 -16.78
C ALA A 136 -9.92 12.62 -17.35
N LEU A 137 -8.99 11.92 -16.71
CA LEU A 137 -8.46 10.65 -17.18
C LEU A 137 -9.26 9.45 -16.67
N SER A 138 -9.05 8.29 -17.29
CA SER A 138 -9.63 7.02 -16.87
C SER A 138 -9.15 6.60 -15.47
N GLY A 139 -9.85 5.67 -14.81
CA GLY A 139 -9.48 5.17 -13.49
C GLY A 139 -8.06 4.57 -13.46
N GLY A 140 -7.70 3.77 -14.47
CA GLY A 140 -6.37 3.18 -14.59
C GLY A 140 -5.27 4.22 -14.80
N GLU A 141 -5.50 5.23 -15.66
CA GLU A 141 -4.56 6.34 -15.85
C GLU A 141 -4.39 7.16 -14.56
N LYS A 142 -5.48 7.45 -13.84
CA LYS A 142 -5.44 8.12 -12.53
C LYS A 142 -4.60 7.33 -11.52
N GLN A 143 -4.79 6.02 -11.47
CA GLN A 143 -4.02 5.15 -10.57
C GLN A 143 -2.53 5.16 -10.94
N LYS A 144 -2.21 5.08 -12.22
CA LYS A 144 -0.84 5.17 -12.73
C LYS A 144 -0.18 6.50 -12.35
N ILE A 145 -0.90 7.63 -12.45
CA ILE A 145 -0.42 8.94 -12.01
C ILE A 145 -0.20 8.99 -10.50
N ALA A 146 -1.08 8.38 -9.70
CA ALA A 146 -0.91 8.34 -8.25
C ALA A 146 0.34 7.56 -7.82
N ILE A 147 0.62 6.45 -8.51
CA ILE A 147 1.86 5.68 -8.30
C ILE A 147 3.08 6.51 -8.74
N ALA A 148 3.03 7.15 -9.92
CA ALA A 148 4.09 8.05 -10.38
C ALA A 148 4.37 9.17 -9.37
N ARG A 149 3.31 9.81 -8.84
CA ARG A 149 3.39 10.82 -7.77
C ARG A 149 4.01 10.29 -6.48
N ALA A 150 3.75 9.05 -6.13
CA ALA A 150 4.36 8.42 -4.97
C ALA A 150 5.83 8.06 -5.23
N LEU A 151 6.17 7.52 -6.40
CA LEU A 151 7.53 7.10 -6.74
C LEU A 151 8.48 8.27 -6.98
N VAL A 152 8.00 9.41 -7.54
CA VAL A 152 8.84 10.60 -7.74
C VAL A 152 9.34 11.19 -6.42
N GLN A 153 8.68 10.88 -5.31
CA GLN A 153 9.11 11.23 -3.96
C GLN A 153 10.39 10.49 -3.56
N GLU A 154 10.80 9.43 -4.31
CA GLU A 154 11.91 8.53 -3.97
C GLU A 154 11.79 7.98 -2.55
N PRO A 155 10.66 7.32 -2.24
CA PRO A 155 10.40 6.84 -0.89
C PRO A 155 11.22 5.60 -0.57
N ARG A 156 11.41 5.31 0.72
CA ARG A 156 11.92 4.03 1.19
C ARG A 156 10.81 3.08 1.65
N LEU A 157 9.65 3.64 2.03
CA LEU A 157 8.43 2.91 2.34
C LEU A 157 7.28 3.43 1.47
N LEU A 158 6.61 2.54 0.77
CA LEU A 158 5.42 2.84 -0.02
C LEU A 158 4.22 2.11 0.55
N ILE A 159 3.18 2.87 0.89
CA ILE A 159 1.91 2.33 1.39
C ILE A 159 0.89 2.38 0.27
N PHE A 160 0.29 1.25 -0.04
CA PHE A 160 -0.81 1.11 -0.98
C PHE A 160 -2.11 0.73 -0.25
N ASP A 161 -3.12 1.59 -0.28
CA ASP A 161 -4.43 1.28 0.27
C ASP A 161 -5.37 0.89 -0.87
N GLU A 162 -5.51 -0.43 -1.10
CA GLU A 162 -6.34 -1.04 -2.14
C GLU A 162 -6.06 -0.50 -3.57
N PRO A 163 -4.82 -0.61 -4.06
CA PRO A 163 -4.38 0.06 -5.27
C PRO A 163 -5.03 -0.50 -6.56
N THR A 164 -5.60 -1.69 -6.52
CA THR A 164 -6.20 -2.39 -7.66
C THR A 164 -7.73 -2.33 -7.67
N GLY A 165 -8.34 -1.70 -6.67
CA GLY A 165 -9.79 -1.61 -6.55
C GLY A 165 -10.45 -0.92 -7.76
N ASN A 166 -11.43 -1.57 -8.40
CA ASN A 166 -12.21 -1.07 -9.55
C ASN A 166 -11.41 -0.83 -10.84
N LEU A 167 -10.31 -1.54 -11.04
CA LEU A 167 -9.54 -1.52 -12.28
C LEU A 167 -9.89 -2.71 -13.17
N ASP A 168 -9.63 -2.59 -14.46
CA ASP A 168 -9.61 -3.72 -15.36
C ASP A 168 -8.31 -4.54 -15.18
N ILE A 169 -8.32 -5.78 -15.67
CA ILE A 169 -7.22 -6.75 -15.50
C ILE A 169 -5.88 -6.18 -15.99
N ALA A 170 -5.88 -5.48 -17.13
CA ALA A 170 -4.64 -4.95 -17.70
C ALA A 170 -4.01 -3.85 -16.82
N ASN A 171 -4.85 -2.98 -16.24
CA ASN A 171 -4.41 -1.97 -15.30
C ASN A 171 -3.97 -2.57 -13.95
N GLU A 172 -4.62 -3.64 -13.48
CA GLU A 172 -4.20 -4.38 -12.29
C GLU A 172 -2.80 -4.97 -12.46
N GLU A 173 -2.54 -5.67 -13.56
CA GLU A 173 -1.22 -6.25 -13.88
C GLU A 173 -0.13 -5.17 -13.92
N LEU A 174 -0.42 -4.03 -14.56
CA LEU A 174 0.50 -2.91 -14.61
C LEU A 174 0.89 -2.40 -13.22
N ILE A 175 -0.08 -2.27 -12.31
CA ILE A 175 0.17 -1.81 -10.93
C ILE A 175 0.99 -2.82 -10.15
N ILE A 176 0.70 -4.11 -10.31
CA ILE A 176 1.47 -5.19 -9.70
C ILE A 176 2.93 -5.14 -10.19
N ASP A 177 3.14 -4.93 -11.48
CA ASP A 177 4.47 -4.86 -12.06
C ASP A 177 5.25 -3.63 -11.59
N GLU A 178 4.62 -2.43 -11.54
CA GLU A 178 5.26 -1.23 -11.02
C GLU A 178 5.61 -1.35 -9.53
N ALA A 179 4.75 -1.97 -8.74
CA ALA A 179 5.06 -2.27 -7.34
C ALA A 179 6.26 -3.21 -7.21
N LYS A 180 6.30 -4.31 -8.00
CA LYS A 180 7.43 -5.23 -8.01
C LYS A 180 8.72 -4.56 -8.46
N LYS A 181 8.69 -3.73 -9.49
CA LYS A 181 9.86 -2.95 -9.94
C LYS A 181 10.35 -2.03 -8.83
N ALA A 182 9.47 -1.27 -8.17
CA ALA A 182 9.84 -0.41 -7.06
C ALA A 182 10.50 -1.18 -5.93
N ALA A 183 9.95 -2.33 -5.54
CA ALA A 183 10.52 -3.17 -4.50
C ALA A 183 11.87 -3.76 -4.93
N ARG A 184 11.94 -4.45 -6.07
CA ARG A 184 13.12 -5.24 -6.47
C ARG A 184 14.28 -4.40 -7.01
N GLN A 185 13.98 -3.34 -7.76
CA GLN A 185 15.03 -2.52 -8.41
C GLN A 185 15.46 -1.34 -7.56
N ARG A 186 14.53 -0.77 -6.77
CA ARG A 186 14.81 0.43 -5.95
C ARG A 186 14.93 0.14 -4.45
N GLY A 187 14.71 -1.12 -4.03
CA GLY A 187 14.78 -1.52 -2.63
C GLY A 187 13.67 -0.91 -1.75
N VAL A 188 12.56 -0.46 -2.34
CA VAL A 188 11.46 0.15 -1.60
C VAL A 188 10.70 -0.94 -0.84
N ALA A 189 10.53 -0.78 0.48
CA ALA A 189 9.59 -1.59 1.23
C ALA A 189 8.16 -1.20 0.86
N ILE A 190 7.30 -2.18 0.55
CA ILE A 190 5.90 -1.90 0.17
C ILE A 190 4.97 -2.59 1.15
N LEU A 191 4.06 -1.83 1.77
CA LEU A 191 2.97 -2.38 2.57
C LEU A 191 1.65 -2.07 1.88
N SER A 192 0.97 -3.11 1.38
CA SER A 192 -0.27 -2.97 0.60
C SER A 192 -1.44 -3.65 1.27
N SER A 193 -2.61 -3.02 1.28
CA SER A 193 -3.88 -3.72 1.54
C SER A 193 -4.48 -4.20 0.23
N LEU A 194 -5.00 -5.41 0.23
CA LEU A 194 -5.71 -6.00 -0.89
C LEU A 194 -6.95 -6.75 -0.40
N HIS A 195 -7.97 -6.87 -1.27
CA HIS A 195 -9.17 -7.67 -1.01
C HIS A 195 -9.12 -9.02 -1.73
N ASP A 196 -8.54 -9.06 -2.91
CA ASP A 196 -8.41 -10.30 -3.69
C ASP A 196 -7.21 -11.11 -3.22
N LEU A 197 -7.46 -12.35 -2.77
CA LEU A 197 -6.45 -13.24 -2.25
C LEU A 197 -5.49 -13.75 -3.34
N ASN A 198 -5.97 -13.87 -4.59
CA ASN A 198 -5.12 -14.28 -5.70
C ASN A 198 -4.20 -13.16 -6.16
N GLN A 199 -4.69 -11.92 -6.18
CA GLN A 199 -3.83 -10.74 -6.37
C GLN A 199 -2.79 -10.64 -5.25
N ALA A 200 -3.18 -10.90 -4.01
CA ALA A 200 -2.27 -10.92 -2.87
C ALA A 200 -1.15 -11.95 -3.07
N LEU A 201 -1.48 -13.16 -3.50
CA LEU A 201 -0.50 -14.20 -3.84
C LEU A 201 0.42 -13.79 -5.00
N CYS A 202 -0.09 -13.09 -6.01
CA CYS A 202 0.71 -12.60 -7.12
C CYS A 202 1.71 -11.52 -6.70
N LEU A 203 1.34 -10.65 -5.76
CA LEU A 203 2.13 -9.46 -5.41
C LEU A 203 3.04 -9.70 -4.20
N GLY A 204 2.54 -10.40 -3.17
CA GLY A 204 3.13 -10.39 -1.83
C GLY A 204 4.26 -11.38 -1.60
N ASP A 205 5.25 -10.97 -0.82
CA ASP A 205 6.28 -11.84 -0.24
C ASP A 205 5.91 -12.26 1.18
N LYS A 206 5.24 -11.35 1.91
CA LYS A 206 4.87 -11.51 3.31
C LYS A 206 3.43 -11.10 3.53
N PHE A 207 2.71 -11.87 4.31
CA PHE A 207 1.28 -11.69 4.55
C PHE A 207 1.03 -11.45 6.03
N PHE A 208 0.20 -10.45 6.32
CA PHE A 208 -0.25 -10.08 7.65
C PHE A 208 -1.79 -10.12 7.64
N LEU A 209 -2.36 -11.06 8.37
CA LEU A 209 -3.79 -11.28 8.39
C LEU A 209 -4.39 -10.66 9.65
N LEU A 210 -5.18 -9.60 9.44
CA LEU A 210 -5.83 -8.83 10.50
C LEU A 210 -7.23 -9.36 10.78
N ARG A 211 -7.52 -9.59 12.06
CA ARG A 211 -8.87 -9.83 12.58
C ARG A 211 -9.02 -9.11 13.92
N ASP A 212 -10.14 -8.41 14.12
CA ASP A 212 -10.49 -7.72 15.37
C ASP A 212 -9.38 -6.75 15.86
N GLY A 213 -8.74 -6.04 14.93
CA GLY A 213 -7.71 -5.05 15.22
C GLY A 213 -6.32 -5.61 15.57
N ALA A 214 -6.09 -6.90 15.41
CA ALA A 214 -4.81 -7.54 15.68
C ALA A 214 -4.32 -8.38 14.49
N VAL A 215 -3.02 -8.49 14.30
CA VAL A 215 -2.41 -9.46 13.38
C VAL A 215 -2.53 -10.84 14.02
N ARG A 216 -3.37 -11.70 13.47
CA ARG A 216 -3.57 -13.07 13.95
C ARG A 216 -2.58 -14.05 13.36
N TYR A 217 -2.25 -13.85 12.08
CA TYR A 217 -1.32 -14.70 11.36
C TYR A 217 -0.36 -13.83 10.57
N ALA A 218 0.90 -14.21 10.51
CA ALA A 218 1.92 -13.57 9.70
C ALA A 218 2.90 -14.59 9.16
N GLY A 219 3.34 -14.42 7.92
CA GLY A 219 4.31 -15.32 7.29
C GLY A 219 4.41 -15.10 5.79
N ASN A 220 5.12 -15.99 5.12
CA ASN A 220 5.15 -16.04 3.66
C ASN A 220 3.86 -16.69 3.10
N GLU A 221 3.83 -16.99 1.82
CA GLU A 221 2.69 -17.63 1.14
C GLU A 221 2.16 -18.90 1.84
N SER A 222 2.97 -19.60 2.63
CA SER A 222 2.55 -20.83 3.34
C SER A 222 1.55 -20.57 4.46
N VAL A 223 1.45 -19.33 4.95
CA VAL A 223 0.46 -18.95 5.98
C VAL A 223 -0.98 -18.93 5.43
N LEU A 224 -1.13 -18.76 4.12
CA LEU A 224 -2.44 -18.75 3.47
C LEU A 224 -2.94 -20.19 3.29
N THR A 225 -3.55 -20.73 4.33
CA THR A 225 -4.23 -22.06 4.31
C THR A 225 -5.75 -21.86 4.30
N SER A 226 -6.50 -22.90 3.89
CA SER A 226 -7.96 -22.85 3.92
C SER A 226 -8.52 -22.56 5.31
N GLU A 227 -7.86 -23.06 6.36
CA GLU A 227 -8.23 -22.82 7.75
C GLU A 227 -8.03 -21.37 8.15
N VAL A 228 -6.85 -20.79 7.82
CA VAL A 228 -6.51 -19.40 8.13
C VAL A 228 -7.43 -18.44 7.35
N ILE A 229 -7.70 -18.74 6.07
CA ILE A 229 -8.64 -17.96 5.26
C ILE A 229 -10.06 -18.05 5.86
N GLY A 230 -10.47 -19.26 6.28
CA GLY A 230 -11.74 -19.48 6.97
C GLY A 230 -11.85 -18.67 8.26
N ASP A 231 -10.81 -18.66 9.09
CA ASP A 231 -10.78 -17.89 10.33
C ASP A 231 -10.86 -16.38 10.07
N ILE A 232 -10.10 -15.84 9.13
CA ILE A 232 -10.02 -14.39 8.90
C ILE A 232 -11.25 -13.84 8.16
N PHE A 233 -11.75 -14.56 7.15
CA PHE A 233 -12.79 -14.04 6.25
C PHE A 233 -14.19 -14.63 6.51
N ASP A 234 -14.32 -15.65 7.38
CA ASP A 234 -15.53 -16.43 7.63
C ASP A 234 -16.09 -17.05 6.34
N ILE A 235 -15.23 -17.58 5.48
CA ILE A 235 -15.59 -18.26 4.23
C ILE A 235 -14.95 -19.64 4.16
N LYS A 236 -15.60 -20.58 3.49
CA LYS A 236 -14.94 -21.81 3.07
C LYS A 236 -14.09 -21.51 1.84
N SER A 237 -12.89 -22.06 1.80
CA SER A 237 -11.99 -21.92 0.64
C SER A 237 -11.27 -23.23 0.36
N ARG A 238 -10.83 -23.39 -0.87
CA ARG A 238 -9.95 -24.46 -1.30
C ARG A 238 -8.73 -23.86 -2.00
N ILE A 239 -7.57 -24.38 -1.68
CA ILE A 239 -6.33 -23.98 -2.34
C ILE A 239 -5.95 -25.10 -3.30
N ILE A 240 -5.78 -24.75 -4.56
CA ILE A 240 -5.31 -25.65 -5.63
C ILE A 240 -3.99 -25.12 -6.18
N THR A 241 -3.23 -26.00 -6.80
CA THR A 241 -2.01 -25.62 -7.52
C THR A 241 -2.24 -25.83 -9.01
N VAL A 242 -2.09 -24.76 -9.80
CA VAL A 242 -2.18 -24.77 -11.24
C VAL A 242 -0.84 -24.25 -11.78
N ASP A 243 -0.17 -25.05 -12.59
CA ASP A 243 1.14 -24.74 -13.18
C ASP A 243 2.18 -24.27 -12.13
N GLY A 244 2.19 -24.92 -10.96
CA GLY A 244 3.10 -24.61 -9.86
C GLY A 244 2.72 -23.35 -9.04
N LYS A 245 1.63 -22.66 -9.38
CA LYS A 245 1.14 -21.48 -8.66
C LYS A 245 -0.10 -21.83 -7.84
N LYS A 246 -0.17 -21.32 -6.61
CA LYS A 246 -1.37 -21.46 -5.78
C LYS A 246 -2.49 -20.56 -6.29
N VAL A 247 -3.71 -21.11 -6.28
CA VAL A 247 -4.95 -20.40 -6.57
C VAL A 247 -5.93 -20.68 -5.43
N ILE A 248 -6.50 -19.63 -4.88
CA ILE A 248 -7.49 -19.69 -3.81
C ILE A 248 -8.87 -19.59 -4.42
N LEU A 249 -9.63 -20.66 -4.30
CA LEU A 249 -11.06 -20.71 -4.65
C LEU A 249 -11.86 -20.47 -3.38
N GLY A 250 -12.65 -19.38 -3.33
CA GLY A 250 -13.42 -19.02 -2.15
C GLY A 250 -14.91 -18.83 -2.42
N GLY A 251 -15.74 -18.92 -1.38
CA GLY A 251 -17.15 -18.57 -1.38
C GLY A 251 -18.03 -19.47 -2.24
N LYS A 252 -18.89 -18.86 -3.07
CA LYS A 252 -19.95 -19.53 -3.84
C LYS A 252 -19.48 -20.55 -4.91
N TYR A 253 -18.18 -20.61 -5.19
CA TYR A 253 -17.62 -21.61 -6.12
C TYR A 253 -17.36 -22.97 -5.46
N TYR A 254 -17.77 -23.12 -4.20
CA TYR A 254 -17.60 -24.32 -3.41
C TYR A 254 -18.96 -24.90 -3.00
N GLU A 255 -19.74 -25.38 -3.97
CA GLU A 255 -20.80 -26.35 -3.72
C GLU A 255 -20.23 -27.73 -4.04
N GLU A 256 -20.23 -28.61 -3.05
CA GLU A 256 -19.83 -30.02 -3.21
C GLU A 256 -20.74 -30.68 -4.25
N SER A 257 -20.15 -31.19 -5.31
CA SER A 257 -20.79 -32.18 -6.20
C SER A 257 -20.86 -33.51 -5.48
#